data_b84aea6878fcf52754700dac3081c64e
#
_entry.id   b84aea6878fcf52754700dac3081c64e
#
_cell.length_a   1.000
_cell.length_b   1.000
_cell.length_c   1.000
_cell.angle_alpha   90.00
_cell.angle_beta   90.00
_cell.angle_gamma   90.00
#
_symmetry.space_group_name_H-M   'P 1'
#
loop_
_entity.id
_entity.type
_entity.pdbx_description
1 polymer ?
#
loop_
_entity_poly.entity_id
_entity_poly.type
_entity_poly.pdbx_seq_one_letter_code
_entity_poly.pdbx_strand_id
1 'polypeptide(L)'
;MSVSFENKETNHGVLTFTISQEQIKPALDRVFESVKKTLNVPGFRKGHIPRPIFNRRFGEEALYQDALNDLLPAAYEAAVKEAGIEVVAQPTFDVVSMEKGQDWTLTAAVVTKPEVKLGAYKDLEVSVEVSKEVTDADVDARIERERNNLAELVVKEGAAAEGDTVVIDFVGSIDGVEFDGGKGDNFSLGLGSGQFIPGFEDQLVGHSAGETVDVIVTFPEDYQAADLAGKEAKFVTTIHEVKAKEVPALDDELAKDIDEEVETLAELKEKYRKELAEAKEEAYKDAVESAAIDLAVENAEIVDLPEEMIHEEVHRAVNEFLGNLQRQGISPDMYFQITGTTQEDLHKQYEADADKRVKTNLVKIGRASCRERV
;
A
#
# COMPACT_ATOMS: atom_id res chain seq x y z
N MET A 1 30.20 7.65 -30.57
CA MET A 1 30.29 7.89 -29.12
C MET A 1 31.51 7.16 -28.61
N SER A 2 32.28 7.72 -27.71
CA SER A 2 33.21 6.90 -26.93
C SER A 2 32.55 6.62 -25.56
N VAL A 3 32.50 5.37 -25.22
CA VAL A 3 31.90 4.91 -23.94
C VAL A 3 32.95 4.10 -23.18
N SER A 4 33.12 4.38 -21.91
CA SER A 4 34.01 3.64 -21.03
C SER A 4 33.30 3.41 -19.70
N PHE A 5 33.29 2.18 -19.22
CA PHE A 5 32.74 1.82 -17.93
C PHE A 5 33.85 1.31 -17.00
N GLU A 6 33.95 1.89 -15.81
CA GLU A 6 34.90 1.50 -14.78
C GLU A 6 34.14 1.10 -13.53
N ASN A 7 34.30 -0.14 -13.07
CA ASN A 7 33.85 -0.57 -11.76
C ASN A 7 34.74 0.06 -10.68
N LYS A 8 34.16 0.78 -9.73
CA LYS A 8 34.85 1.30 -8.56
C LYS A 8 34.71 0.38 -7.35
N GLU A 9 33.52 -0.16 -7.18
CA GLU A 9 33.17 -1.10 -6.12
C GLU A 9 32.23 -2.15 -6.68
N THR A 10 31.91 -3.18 -5.92
CA THR A 10 30.93 -4.18 -6.33
C THR A 10 29.59 -3.48 -6.62
N ASN A 11 29.05 -3.70 -7.81
CA ASN A 11 27.80 -3.10 -8.29
C ASN A 11 27.74 -1.57 -8.41
N HIS A 12 28.86 -0.86 -8.15
CA HIS A 12 28.96 0.59 -8.32
C HIS A 12 30.05 0.92 -9.34
N GLY A 13 29.73 1.71 -10.32
CA GLY A 13 30.68 2.09 -11.37
C GLY A 13 30.46 3.49 -11.90
N VAL A 14 31.41 3.92 -12.72
CA VAL A 14 31.34 5.20 -13.42
C VAL A 14 31.31 4.93 -14.93
N LEU A 15 30.24 5.35 -15.54
CA LEU A 15 30.06 5.34 -17.00
C LEU A 15 30.48 6.69 -17.57
N THR A 16 31.57 6.72 -18.33
CA THR A 16 32.02 7.92 -19.07
C THR A 16 31.58 7.82 -20.49
N PHE A 17 30.94 8.86 -21.01
CA PHE A 17 30.43 8.89 -22.37
C PHE A 17 30.56 10.29 -23.00
N THR A 18 30.60 10.33 -24.34
CA THR A 18 30.74 11.58 -25.08
C THR A 18 29.52 11.85 -25.97
N ILE A 19 29.06 13.10 -25.96
CA ILE A 19 28.05 13.61 -26.89
C ILE A 19 28.78 14.35 -28.04
N SER A 20 28.55 13.91 -29.26
CA SER A 20 29.26 14.45 -30.43
C SER A 20 28.76 15.84 -30.85
N GLN A 21 29.62 16.63 -31.51
CA GLN A 21 29.24 17.91 -32.07
C GLN A 21 28.08 17.84 -33.06
N GLU A 22 27.92 16.72 -33.74
CA GLU A 22 26.79 16.48 -34.65
C GLU A 22 25.44 16.47 -33.93
N GLN A 23 25.42 16.04 -32.66
CA GLN A 23 24.23 16.05 -31.81
C GLN A 23 24.05 17.38 -31.08
N ILE A 24 25.17 17.99 -30.62
CA ILE A 24 25.17 19.23 -29.84
C ILE A 24 24.66 20.42 -30.67
N LYS A 25 25.11 20.59 -31.89
CA LYS A 25 24.73 21.75 -32.75
C LYS A 25 23.21 21.85 -32.95
N PRO A 26 22.51 20.78 -33.40
CA PRO A 26 21.05 20.85 -33.55
C PRO A 26 20.31 21.09 -32.23
N ALA A 27 20.81 20.58 -31.10
CA ALA A 27 20.22 20.81 -29.79
C ALA A 27 20.36 22.28 -29.36
N LEU A 28 21.55 22.86 -29.53
CA LEU A 28 21.78 24.28 -29.28
C LEU A 28 20.86 25.17 -30.12
N ASP A 29 20.61 24.79 -31.37
CA ASP A 29 19.70 25.54 -32.25
C ASP A 29 18.26 25.42 -31.80
N ARG A 30 17.79 24.23 -31.40
CA ARG A 30 16.43 24.04 -30.81
C ARG A 30 16.25 24.85 -29.54
N VAL A 31 17.22 24.79 -28.64
CA VAL A 31 17.18 25.53 -27.37
C VAL A 31 17.18 27.02 -27.62
N PHE A 32 18.03 27.51 -28.51
CA PHE A 32 18.03 28.93 -28.89
C PHE A 32 16.67 29.38 -29.45
N GLU A 33 16.02 28.57 -30.30
CA GLU A 33 14.70 28.89 -30.84
C GLU A 33 13.62 28.95 -29.72
N SER A 34 13.80 28.19 -28.65
CA SER A 34 12.92 28.24 -27.46
C SER A 34 13.22 29.48 -26.61
N VAL A 35 14.48 29.67 -26.24
CA VAL A 35 14.93 30.76 -25.35
C VAL A 35 14.66 32.15 -25.96
N LYS A 36 14.88 32.32 -27.25
CA LYS A 36 14.62 33.61 -27.90
C LYS A 36 13.17 34.09 -27.80
N LYS A 37 12.19 33.15 -27.68
CA LYS A 37 10.75 33.48 -27.56
C LYS A 37 10.42 34.12 -26.22
N THR A 38 11.15 33.77 -25.17
CA THR A 38 10.93 34.27 -23.80
C THR A 38 11.80 35.47 -23.47
N LEU A 39 12.97 35.58 -24.11
CA LEU A 39 13.99 36.57 -23.82
C LEU A 39 13.57 37.98 -24.26
N ASN A 40 13.74 38.96 -23.37
CA ASN A 40 13.55 40.36 -23.66
C ASN A 40 14.92 41.06 -23.74
N VAL A 41 15.30 41.48 -24.91
CA VAL A 41 16.62 42.11 -25.15
C VAL A 41 16.43 43.53 -25.66
N PRO A 42 16.95 44.55 -24.94
CA PRO A 42 16.87 45.93 -25.38
C PRO A 42 17.42 46.12 -26.82
N GLY A 43 16.63 46.75 -27.68
CA GLY A 43 16.95 46.98 -29.11
C GLY A 43 16.41 45.91 -30.07
N PHE A 44 15.78 44.82 -29.56
CA PHE A 44 15.16 43.80 -30.39
C PHE A 44 13.71 43.52 -29.94
N ARG A 45 12.85 43.25 -30.92
CA ARG A 45 11.51 42.77 -30.63
C ARG A 45 11.61 41.36 -29.99
N LYS A 46 10.81 41.08 -28.97
CA LYS A 46 10.73 39.78 -28.32
C LYS A 46 10.62 38.65 -29.36
N GLY A 47 11.47 37.64 -29.27
CA GLY A 47 11.52 36.50 -30.20
C GLY A 47 12.31 36.72 -31.49
N HIS A 48 12.90 37.90 -31.72
CA HIS A 48 13.58 38.25 -32.99
C HIS A 48 15.08 38.59 -32.85
N ILE A 49 15.74 38.13 -31.77
CA ILE A 49 17.19 38.31 -31.65
C ILE A 49 17.91 37.30 -32.56
N PRO A 50 18.88 37.75 -33.40
CA PRO A 50 19.73 36.87 -34.21
C PRO A 50 20.74 36.09 -33.33
N ARG A 51 21.03 34.83 -33.70
CA ARG A 51 21.98 33.97 -32.98
C ARG A 51 23.37 34.59 -32.74
N PRO A 52 24.02 35.28 -33.72
CA PRO A 52 25.32 35.87 -33.48
C PRO A 52 25.30 36.99 -32.42
N ILE A 53 24.20 37.75 -32.35
CA ILE A 53 24.05 38.81 -31.36
C ILE A 53 23.78 38.22 -29.98
N PHE A 54 22.99 37.15 -29.89
CA PHE A 54 22.80 36.41 -28.66
C PHE A 54 24.15 35.88 -28.14
N ASN A 55 24.93 35.19 -28.97
CA ASN A 55 26.22 34.62 -28.58
C ASN A 55 27.23 35.70 -28.16
N ARG A 56 27.22 36.89 -28.77
CA ARG A 56 28.09 38.00 -28.38
C ARG A 56 27.71 38.57 -27.01
N ARG A 57 26.43 38.59 -26.67
CA ARG A 57 25.91 39.28 -25.48
C ARG A 57 25.84 38.38 -24.26
N PHE A 58 25.47 37.13 -24.43
CA PHE A 58 25.21 36.16 -23.36
C PHE A 58 26.22 35.00 -23.32
N GLY A 59 26.99 34.82 -24.40
CA GLY A 59 27.77 33.60 -24.61
C GLY A 59 26.93 32.45 -25.19
N GLU A 60 27.58 31.55 -25.88
CA GLU A 60 26.92 30.31 -26.35
C GLU A 60 26.70 29.36 -25.21
N GLU A 61 27.54 29.43 -24.18
CA GLU A 61 27.54 28.65 -22.96
C GLU A 61 26.24 28.81 -22.17
N ALA A 62 25.55 29.96 -22.34
CA ALA A 62 24.24 30.19 -21.72
C ALA A 62 23.15 29.19 -22.17
N LEU A 63 23.36 28.47 -23.27
CA LEU A 63 22.43 27.46 -23.76
C LEU A 63 22.86 26.02 -23.45
N TYR A 64 24.05 25.83 -22.87
CA TYR A 64 24.62 24.50 -22.71
C TYR A 64 23.83 23.64 -21.77
N GLN A 65 23.39 24.20 -20.64
CA GLN A 65 22.62 23.46 -19.65
C GLN A 65 21.28 22.94 -20.21
N ASP A 66 20.57 23.80 -20.93
CA ASP A 66 19.29 23.41 -21.53
C ASP A 66 19.50 22.42 -22.69
N ALA A 67 20.58 22.57 -23.47
CA ALA A 67 20.93 21.63 -24.54
C ALA A 67 21.39 20.28 -23.96
N LEU A 68 22.10 20.29 -22.85
CA LEU A 68 22.47 19.07 -22.11
C LEU A 68 21.23 18.34 -21.62
N ASN A 69 20.30 19.04 -20.99
CA ASN A 69 19.05 18.44 -20.49
C ASN A 69 18.22 17.80 -21.64
N ASP A 70 18.25 18.38 -22.85
CA ASP A 70 17.59 17.84 -24.04
C ASP A 70 18.29 16.58 -24.58
N LEU A 71 19.63 16.52 -24.53
CA LEU A 71 20.42 15.44 -25.09
C LEU A 71 20.70 14.28 -24.13
N LEU A 72 20.78 14.58 -22.84
CA LEU A 72 21.25 13.64 -21.80
C LEU A 72 20.49 12.32 -21.76
N PRO A 73 19.12 12.28 -21.80
CA PRO A 73 18.41 11.02 -21.73
C PRO A 73 18.75 10.06 -22.86
N ALA A 74 18.78 10.56 -24.10
CA ALA A 74 19.08 9.74 -25.26
C ALA A 74 20.56 9.30 -25.32
N ALA A 75 21.48 10.20 -24.93
CA ALA A 75 22.90 9.91 -24.89
C ALA A 75 23.24 8.85 -23.81
N TYR A 76 22.63 8.99 -22.65
CA TYR A 76 22.80 8.03 -21.56
C TYR A 76 22.26 6.64 -21.92
N GLU A 77 21.04 6.56 -22.46
CA GLU A 77 20.45 5.29 -22.91
C GLU A 77 21.34 4.58 -23.94
N ALA A 78 21.88 5.32 -24.90
CA ALA A 78 22.79 4.78 -25.89
C ALA A 78 24.11 4.30 -25.24
N ALA A 79 24.66 5.07 -24.29
CA ALA A 79 25.87 4.72 -23.57
C ALA A 79 25.72 3.44 -22.70
N VAL A 80 24.60 3.30 -21.99
CA VAL A 80 24.29 2.10 -21.21
C VAL A 80 24.19 0.87 -22.10
N LYS A 81 23.51 1.00 -23.26
CA LYS A 81 23.42 -0.09 -24.26
C LYS A 81 24.76 -0.48 -24.83
N GLU A 82 25.62 0.50 -25.15
CA GLU A 82 26.96 0.25 -25.70
C GLU A 82 27.89 -0.38 -24.66
N ALA A 83 27.78 0.04 -23.39
CA ALA A 83 28.51 -0.54 -22.27
C ALA A 83 28.04 -1.97 -21.90
N GLY A 84 26.83 -2.36 -22.31
CA GLY A 84 26.25 -3.67 -22.01
C GLY A 84 25.95 -3.88 -20.52
N ILE A 85 25.67 -2.81 -19.78
CA ILE A 85 25.37 -2.84 -18.34
C ILE A 85 23.86 -2.73 -18.08
N GLU A 86 23.37 -3.40 -17.04
CA GLU A 86 22.01 -3.22 -16.52
C GLU A 86 22.06 -2.30 -15.31
N VAL A 87 21.52 -1.09 -15.44
CA VAL A 87 21.46 -0.10 -14.36
C VAL A 87 20.14 -0.27 -13.59
N VAL A 88 20.21 -0.22 -12.26
CA VAL A 88 19.08 -0.53 -11.36
C VAL A 88 18.64 0.63 -10.47
N ALA A 89 19.38 1.75 -10.50
CA ALA A 89 19.03 2.96 -9.77
C ALA A 89 19.22 4.21 -10.64
N GLN A 90 18.66 5.35 -10.21
CA GLN A 90 18.85 6.61 -10.93
C GLN A 90 20.32 7.03 -10.91
N PRO A 91 20.93 7.33 -12.08
CA PRO A 91 22.32 7.75 -12.15
C PRO A 91 22.50 9.18 -11.66
N THR A 92 23.67 9.45 -11.06
CA THR A 92 24.12 10.82 -10.79
C THR A 92 25.08 11.26 -11.88
N PHE A 93 24.77 12.39 -12.51
CA PHE A 93 25.55 12.91 -13.65
C PHE A 93 26.49 14.01 -13.22
N ASP A 94 27.75 13.93 -13.70
CA ASP A 94 28.74 14.99 -13.59
C ASP A 94 29.29 15.37 -14.96
N VAL A 95 29.60 16.64 -15.12
CA VAL A 95 30.14 17.20 -16.34
C VAL A 95 31.66 17.26 -16.25
N VAL A 96 32.33 16.48 -17.09
CA VAL A 96 33.79 16.49 -17.16
C VAL A 96 34.29 17.64 -18.07
N SER A 97 33.67 17.82 -19.23
CA SER A 97 34.05 18.86 -20.20
C SER A 97 32.88 19.24 -21.09
N MET A 98 32.61 20.54 -21.20
CA MET A 98 31.66 21.14 -22.16
C MET A 98 32.30 22.35 -22.85
N GLU A 99 33.33 22.11 -23.67
CA GLU A 99 34.03 23.18 -24.35
C GLU A 99 33.38 23.48 -25.68
N LYS A 100 33.50 24.75 -26.11
CA LYS A 100 32.96 25.22 -27.39
C LYS A 100 33.65 24.55 -28.56
N GLY A 101 32.85 23.93 -29.44
CA GLY A 101 33.36 23.29 -30.65
C GLY A 101 34.03 21.94 -30.43
N GLN A 102 33.96 21.40 -29.24
CA GLN A 102 34.42 20.07 -28.89
C GLN A 102 33.25 19.18 -28.48
N ASP A 103 33.45 17.88 -28.53
CA ASP A 103 32.48 16.90 -27.99
C ASP A 103 32.39 17.07 -26.48
N TRP A 104 31.19 16.94 -25.94
CA TRP A 104 30.96 17.01 -24.48
C TRP A 104 31.24 15.68 -23.84
N THR A 105 31.99 15.69 -22.75
CA THR A 105 32.30 14.49 -21.95
C THR A 105 31.59 14.56 -20.63
N LEU A 106 30.86 13.49 -20.32
CA LEU A 106 30.03 13.35 -19.12
C LEU A 106 30.39 12.06 -18.40
N THR A 107 30.20 12.07 -17.10
CA THR A 107 30.26 10.86 -16.27
C THR A 107 28.92 10.64 -15.60
N ALA A 108 28.54 9.39 -15.50
CA ALA A 108 27.39 8.95 -14.72
C ALA A 108 27.86 7.95 -13.66
N ALA A 109 27.63 8.26 -12.39
CA ALA A 109 27.74 7.26 -11.35
C ALA A 109 26.51 6.36 -11.43
N VAL A 110 26.72 5.07 -11.66
CA VAL A 110 25.67 4.10 -11.91
C VAL A 110 25.76 2.94 -10.94
N VAL A 111 24.60 2.43 -10.52
CA VAL A 111 24.46 1.21 -9.75
C VAL A 111 24.03 0.11 -10.70
N THR A 112 24.79 -0.95 -10.79
CA THR A 112 24.54 -2.08 -11.66
C THR A 112 23.83 -3.20 -10.90
N LYS A 113 23.08 -4.00 -11.65
CA LYS A 113 22.37 -5.15 -11.11
C LYS A 113 23.33 -6.15 -10.45
N PRO A 114 23.05 -6.59 -9.23
CA PRO A 114 23.90 -7.56 -8.53
C PRO A 114 23.85 -8.93 -9.20
N GLU A 115 24.97 -9.66 -9.10
CA GLU A 115 25.03 -11.04 -9.54
C GLU A 115 24.26 -11.94 -8.58
N VAL A 116 23.41 -12.81 -9.13
CA VAL A 116 22.65 -13.78 -8.36
C VAL A 116 23.12 -15.18 -8.68
N LYS A 117 23.63 -15.87 -7.68
CA LYS A 117 23.97 -17.28 -7.75
C LYS A 117 22.80 -18.09 -7.20
N LEU A 118 22.08 -18.74 -8.08
CA LEU A 118 20.97 -19.60 -7.69
C LEU A 118 21.49 -20.83 -6.95
N GLY A 119 20.95 -21.06 -5.74
CA GLY A 119 21.15 -22.31 -5.01
C GLY A 119 20.20 -23.42 -5.50
N ALA A 120 19.85 -24.34 -4.61
CA ALA A 120 18.84 -25.34 -4.89
C ALA A 120 17.47 -24.66 -5.02
N TYR A 121 16.86 -24.69 -6.20
CA TYR A 121 15.56 -24.11 -6.51
C TYR A 121 14.60 -25.10 -7.20
N LYS A 122 15.05 -26.35 -7.41
CA LYS A 122 14.24 -27.45 -7.96
C LYS A 122 14.05 -28.50 -6.88
N ASP A 123 12.92 -29.21 -6.96
CA ASP A 123 12.58 -30.31 -6.06
C ASP A 123 12.63 -29.91 -4.57
N LEU A 124 12.15 -28.68 -4.27
CA LEU A 124 12.11 -28.16 -2.92
C LEU A 124 10.98 -28.83 -2.13
N GLU A 125 11.29 -29.33 -0.95
CA GLU A 125 10.29 -29.80 0.00
C GLU A 125 9.84 -28.62 0.87
N VAL A 126 8.57 -28.23 0.72
CA VAL A 126 7.96 -27.16 1.53
C VAL A 126 6.82 -27.72 2.34
N SER A 127 6.69 -27.25 3.57
CA SER A 127 5.54 -27.52 4.43
C SER A 127 4.77 -26.22 4.65
N VAL A 128 3.46 -26.27 4.53
CA VAL A 128 2.57 -25.14 4.77
C VAL A 128 1.52 -25.52 5.80
N GLU A 129 1.16 -24.57 6.65
CA GLU A 129 0.15 -24.79 7.71
C GLU A 129 -1.29 -24.75 7.19
N VAL A 130 -1.48 -24.30 5.94
CA VAL A 130 -2.81 -24.20 5.32
C VAL A 130 -3.33 -25.60 4.96
N SER A 131 -4.48 -25.98 5.52
CA SER A 131 -5.14 -27.25 5.19
C SER A 131 -6.05 -27.13 3.98
N LYS A 132 -6.06 -28.17 3.14
CA LYS A 132 -7.02 -28.30 2.03
C LYS A 132 -8.35 -28.89 2.48
N GLU A 133 -8.39 -29.50 3.66
CA GLU A 133 -9.59 -30.20 4.12
C GLU A 133 -10.68 -29.21 4.52
N VAL A 134 -11.87 -29.44 3.99
CA VAL A 134 -13.09 -28.73 4.39
C VAL A 134 -13.84 -29.62 5.35
N THR A 135 -14.04 -29.14 6.55
CA THR A 135 -14.83 -29.83 7.57
C THR A 135 -16.31 -29.43 7.51
N ASP A 136 -17.18 -30.24 8.05
CA ASP A 136 -18.60 -29.88 8.19
C ASP A 136 -18.77 -28.63 9.05
N ALA A 137 -17.90 -28.42 10.03
CA ALA A 137 -17.87 -27.23 10.86
C ALA A 137 -17.59 -25.95 10.05
N ASP A 138 -16.73 -26.00 9.03
CA ASP A 138 -16.49 -24.85 8.15
C ASP A 138 -17.74 -24.47 7.35
N VAL A 139 -18.45 -25.49 6.85
CA VAL A 139 -19.69 -25.30 6.09
C VAL A 139 -20.79 -24.74 6.99
N ASP A 140 -20.96 -25.34 8.18
CA ASP A 140 -21.97 -24.87 9.15
C ASP A 140 -21.65 -23.45 9.63
N ALA A 141 -20.39 -23.11 9.87
CA ALA A 141 -19.98 -21.75 10.22
C ALA A 141 -20.28 -20.74 9.09
N ARG A 142 -20.16 -21.13 7.83
CA ARG A 142 -20.52 -20.27 6.69
C ARG A 142 -22.02 -20.04 6.65
N ILE A 143 -22.83 -21.08 6.84
CA ILE A 143 -24.28 -20.99 6.86
C ILE A 143 -24.78 -20.15 8.05
N GLU A 144 -24.21 -20.38 9.23
CA GLU A 144 -24.55 -19.57 10.42
C GLU A 144 -24.22 -18.09 10.24
N ARG A 145 -23.17 -17.76 9.51
CA ARG A 145 -22.86 -16.37 9.17
C ARG A 145 -23.95 -15.75 8.29
N GLU A 146 -24.34 -16.44 7.22
CA GLU A 146 -25.41 -15.95 6.34
C GLU A 146 -26.76 -15.87 7.06
N ARG A 147 -27.07 -16.90 7.86
CA ARG A 147 -28.24 -16.93 8.73
C ARG A 147 -28.30 -15.74 9.68
N ASN A 148 -27.16 -15.37 10.27
CA ASN A 148 -27.03 -14.20 11.13
C ASN A 148 -27.18 -12.87 10.37
N ASN A 149 -26.77 -12.82 9.10
CA ASN A 149 -26.95 -11.65 8.25
C ASN A 149 -28.40 -11.42 7.85
N LEU A 150 -29.19 -12.49 7.73
CA LEU A 150 -30.63 -12.48 7.43
C LEU A 150 -31.50 -12.31 8.67
N ALA A 151 -30.90 -12.20 9.86
CA ALA A 151 -31.65 -12.03 11.09
C ALA A 151 -32.42 -10.70 11.12
N GLU A 152 -33.66 -10.74 11.47
CA GLU A 152 -34.53 -9.58 11.62
C GLU A 152 -34.57 -9.09 13.08
N LEU A 153 -34.69 -7.77 13.25
CA LEU A 153 -34.85 -7.16 14.57
C LEU A 153 -36.33 -6.94 14.83
N VAL A 154 -36.91 -7.79 15.64
CA VAL A 154 -38.34 -7.75 16.00
C VAL A 154 -38.53 -7.14 17.40
N VAL A 155 -39.44 -6.17 17.53
CA VAL A 155 -39.75 -5.56 18.83
C VAL A 155 -40.25 -6.62 19.81
N LYS A 156 -39.57 -6.70 20.93
CA LYS A 156 -39.86 -7.66 22.01
C LYS A 156 -40.53 -6.96 23.20
N GLU A 157 -41.63 -7.48 23.67
CA GLU A 157 -42.19 -7.09 24.96
C GLU A 157 -41.48 -7.85 26.07
N GLY A 158 -40.88 -7.12 27.02
CA GLY A 158 -40.20 -7.73 28.15
C GLY A 158 -38.77 -7.25 28.34
N ALA A 159 -38.05 -7.93 29.22
CA ALA A 159 -36.68 -7.57 29.58
C ALA A 159 -35.68 -7.91 28.43
N ALA A 160 -34.70 -7.03 28.22
CA ALA A 160 -33.62 -7.25 27.30
C ALA A 160 -32.70 -8.39 27.73
N ALA A 161 -32.31 -9.25 26.82
CA ALA A 161 -31.39 -10.35 27.02
C ALA A 161 -30.08 -10.11 26.25
N GLU A 162 -29.06 -10.85 26.56
CA GLU A 162 -27.81 -10.86 25.79
C GLU A 162 -28.09 -11.26 24.32
N GLY A 163 -27.59 -10.52 23.37
CA GLY A 163 -27.85 -10.67 21.92
C GLY A 163 -29.03 -9.85 21.41
N ASP A 164 -29.88 -9.27 22.25
CA ASP A 164 -30.93 -8.34 21.86
C ASP A 164 -30.34 -6.97 21.47
N THR A 165 -31.06 -6.21 20.69
CA THR A 165 -30.71 -4.82 20.34
C THR A 165 -31.65 -3.88 21.10
N VAL A 166 -31.09 -2.93 21.83
CA VAL A 166 -31.86 -1.91 22.55
C VAL A 166 -31.71 -0.54 21.84
N VAL A 167 -32.81 0.19 21.75
CA VAL A 167 -32.79 1.61 21.32
C VAL A 167 -32.80 2.45 22.57
N ILE A 168 -31.73 3.23 22.76
CA ILE A 168 -31.46 3.95 23.99
C ILE A 168 -31.19 5.43 23.75
N ASP A 169 -31.58 6.27 24.71
CA ASP A 169 -30.96 7.58 24.91
C ASP A 169 -30.03 7.46 26.11
N PHE A 170 -28.87 8.06 26.00
CA PHE A 170 -27.92 8.08 27.11
C PHE A 170 -27.25 9.44 27.29
N VAL A 171 -26.96 9.78 28.54
CA VAL A 171 -26.22 10.99 28.91
C VAL A 171 -25.17 10.60 29.93
N GLY A 172 -23.90 10.71 29.55
CA GLY A 172 -22.73 10.40 30.37
C GLY A 172 -22.24 11.63 31.14
N SER A 173 -21.87 11.41 32.40
CA SER A 173 -21.27 12.41 33.25
C SER A 173 -20.13 11.83 34.10
N ILE A 174 -19.11 12.65 34.36
CA ILE A 174 -17.99 12.36 35.26
C ILE A 174 -18.08 13.39 36.38
N ASP A 175 -18.13 12.95 37.64
CA ASP A 175 -18.32 13.81 38.82
C ASP A 175 -19.51 14.78 38.69
N GLY A 176 -20.57 14.38 37.96
CA GLY A 176 -21.78 15.18 37.73
C GLY A 176 -21.67 16.23 36.61
N VAL A 177 -20.59 16.23 35.83
CA VAL A 177 -20.39 17.11 34.70
C VAL A 177 -20.48 16.30 33.41
N GLU A 178 -21.37 16.71 32.50
CA GLU A 178 -21.47 16.08 31.18
C GLU A 178 -20.20 16.31 30.37
N PHE A 179 -19.80 15.34 29.53
CA PHE A 179 -18.63 15.44 28.68
C PHE A 179 -18.98 15.26 27.20
N ASP A 180 -18.17 15.83 26.33
CA ASP A 180 -18.36 15.76 24.88
C ASP A 180 -18.25 14.31 24.39
N GLY A 181 -19.23 13.89 23.57
CA GLY A 181 -19.33 12.51 23.07
C GLY A 181 -20.02 11.55 24.04
N GLY A 182 -20.40 11.99 25.26
CA GLY A 182 -21.12 11.18 26.26
C GLY A 182 -22.64 11.14 26.06
N LYS A 183 -23.20 11.77 25.02
CA LYS A 183 -24.64 11.81 24.76
C LYS A 183 -25.03 11.20 23.43
N GLY A 184 -26.11 10.40 23.41
CA GLY A 184 -26.74 9.90 22.20
C GLY A 184 -28.22 9.78 22.37
N ASP A 185 -28.97 10.09 21.33
CA ASP A 185 -30.43 9.99 21.26
C ASP A 185 -30.83 8.92 20.23
N ASN A 186 -31.75 8.03 20.57
CA ASN A 186 -32.24 6.91 19.72
C ASN A 186 -31.10 6.02 19.18
N PHE A 187 -30.09 5.76 19.98
CA PHE A 187 -28.98 4.92 19.59
C PHE A 187 -29.35 3.43 19.65
N SER A 188 -29.05 2.70 18.56
CA SER A 188 -29.31 1.25 18.49
C SER A 188 -28.08 0.51 18.93
N LEU A 189 -28.14 -0.16 20.08
CA LEU A 189 -27.05 -0.87 20.73
C LEU A 189 -27.34 -2.37 20.82
N GLY A 190 -26.48 -3.19 20.23
CA GLY A 190 -26.52 -4.65 20.42
C GLY A 190 -25.89 -5.04 21.75
N LEU A 191 -26.65 -5.72 22.60
CA LEU A 191 -26.15 -6.20 23.89
C LEU A 191 -25.21 -7.39 23.71
N GLY A 192 -23.97 -7.27 24.19
CA GLY A 192 -22.87 -8.23 23.94
C GLY A 192 -22.06 -7.95 22.69
N SER A 193 -22.30 -6.82 21.99
CA SER A 193 -21.54 -6.43 20.79
C SER A 193 -20.14 -5.90 21.10
N GLY A 194 -19.89 -5.41 22.31
CA GLY A 194 -18.65 -4.76 22.70
C GLY A 194 -18.45 -3.38 22.05
N GLN A 195 -19.49 -2.74 21.53
CA GLN A 195 -19.43 -1.40 20.93
C GLN A 195 -19.23 -0.31 21.99
N PHE A 196 -19.71 -0.55 23.20
CA PHE A 196 -19.58 0.35 24.33
C PHE A 196 -18.47 -0.09 25.30
N ILE A 197 -18.18 0.77 26.26
CA ILE A 197 -17.19 0.52 27.31
C ILE A 197 -17.56 -0.76 28.06
N PRO A 198 -16.57 -1.61 28.39
CA PRO A 198 -16.84 -2.86 29.13
C PRO A 198 -17.69 -2.65 30.37
N GLY A 199 -18.73 -3.48 30.53
CA GLY A 199 -19.69 -3.42 31.65
C GLY A 199 -20.86 -2.46 31.44
N PHE A 200 -20.93 -1.72 30.30
CA PHE A 200 -22.07 -0.87 29.96
C PHE A 200 -23.25 -1.72 29.50
N GLU A 201 -23.02 -2.60 28.53
CA GLU A 201 -24.04 -3.44 27.92
C GLU A 201 -24.62 -4.46 28.92
N ASP A 202 -23.77 -5.02 29.78
CA ASP A 202 -24.17 -5.99 30.83
C ASP A 202 -25.18 -5.42 31.81
N GLN A 203 -25.07 -4.12 32.14
CA GLN A 203 -25.98 -3.47 33.07
C GLN A 203 -27.35 -3.15 32.47
N LEU A 204 -27.50 -3.19 31.14
CA LEU A 204 -28.79 -3.03 30.46
C LEU A 204 -29.56 -4.36 30.32
N VAL A 205 -28.86 -5.48 30.44
CA VAL A 205 -29.51 -6.81 30.43
C VAL A 205 -30.46 -6.95 31.61
N GLY A 206 -31.68 -7.39 31.36
CA GLY A 206 -32.73 -7.57 32.34
C GLY A 206 -33.66 -6.35 32.50
N HIS A 207 -33.39 -5.24 31.85
CA HIS A 207 -34.26 -4.07 31.86
C HIS A 207 -35.20 -4.03 30.66
N SER A 208 -36.33 -3.36 30.82
CA SER A 208 -37.41 -3.32 29.82
C SER A 208 -37.54 -1.94 29.16
N ALA A 209 -38.23 -1.89 28.02
CA ALA A 209 -38.59 -0.64 27.38
C ALA A 209 -39.36 0.31 28.29
N GLY A 210 -38.99 1.58 28.28
CA GLY A 210 -39.54 2.62 29.17
C GLY A 210 -38.80 2.80 30.50
N GLU A 211 -37.83 1.94 30.80
CA GLU A 211 -37.02 2.08 32.04
C GLU A 211 -35.83 3.06 31.79
N THR A 212 -35.49 3.79 32.87
CA THR A 212 -34.27 4.58 32.91
C THR A 212 -33.34 3.95 33.94
N VAL A 213 -32.13 3.65 33.48
CA VAL A 213 -31.11 2.94 34.24
C VAL A 213 -29.86 3.83 34.41
N ASP A 214 -29.32 3.83 35.62
CA ASP A 214 -28.04 4.46 35.91
C ASP A 214 -26.93 3.44 35.68
N VAL A 215 -26.21 3.55 34.56
CA VAL A 215 -25.09 2.66 34.20
C VAL A 215 -23.79 3.30 34.67
N ILE A 216 -23.03 2.62 35.53
CA ILE A 216 -21.76 3.08 36.08
C ILE A 216 -20.66 2.19 35.52
N VAL A 217 -19.71 2.81 34.79
CA VAL A 217 -18.59 2.14 34.15
C VAL A 217 -17.30 2.92 34.29
N THR A 218 -16.16 2.23 34.23
CA THR A 218 -14.85 2.85 34.27
C THR A 218 -14.23 2.76 32.89
N PHE A 219 -13.77 3.91 32.35
CA PHE A 219 -13.06 3.94 31.08
C PHE A 219 -11.76 3.16 31.17
N PRO A 220 -11.38 2.36 30.14
CA PRO A 220 -10.08 1.71 30.06
C PRO A 220 -8.93 2.71 30.20
N GLU A 221 -7.78 2.26 30.72
CA GLU A 221 -6.59 3.13 30.87
C GLU A 221 -5.98 3.54 29.52
N ASP A 222 -6.21 2.75 28.48
CA ASP A 222 -5.77 2.96 27.10
C ASP A 222 -6.83 3.64 26.21
N TYR A 223 -7.85 4.28 26.81
CA TYR A 223 -8.90 4.93 26.04
C TYR A 223 -8.37 6.12 25.23
N GLN A 224 -8.85 6.26 23.99
CA GLN A 224 -8.34 7.27 23.02
C GLN A 224 -8.38 8.71 23.54
N ALA A 225 -9.37 9.06 24.36
CA ALA A 225 -9.45 10.36 25.01
C ALA A 225 -8.74 10.33 26.37
N ALA A 226 -7.54 10.88 26.44
CA ALA A 226 -6.71 10.91 27.65
C ALA A 226 -7.41 11.54 28.86
N ASP A 227 -8.33 12.48 28.61
CA ASP A 227 -9.10 13.15 29.66
C ASP A 227 -10.16 12.26 30.32
N LEU A 228 -10.52 11.14 29.68
CA LEU A 228 -11.52 10.17 30.14
C LEU A 228 -10.88 8.88 30.66
N ALA A 229 -9.68 8.53 30.21
CA ALA A 229 -8.99 7.29 30.54
C ALA A 229 -8.91 7.05 32.07
N GLY A 230 -9.28 5.85 32.51
CA GLY A 230 -9.26 5.41 33.91
C GLY A 230 -10.30 6.07 34.83
N LYS A 231 -11.19 6.95 34.32
CA LYS A 231 -12.21 7.62 35.15
C LYS A 231 -13.50 6.83 35.19
N GLU A 232 -14.17 6.90 36.30
CA GLU A 232 -15.53 6.39 36.49
C GLU A 232 -16.53 7.39 35.89
N ALA A 233 -17.42 6.89 35.05
CA ALA A 233 -18.49 7.66 34.42
C ALA A 233 -19.85 7.05 34.75
N LYS A 234 -20.82 7.93 34.99
CA LYS A 234 -22.21 7.55 35.16
C LYS A 234 -22.99 7.96 33.90
N PHE A 235 -23.68 6.98 33.33
CA PHE A 235 -24.58 7.20 32.19
C PHE A 235 -26.03 7.01 32.65
N VAL A 236 -26.83 8.05 32.48
CA VAL A 236 -28.28 7.95 32.63
C VAL A 236 -28.82 7.45 31.30
N THR A 237 -29.30 6.23 31.24
CA THR A 237 -29.70 5.55 30.00
C THR A 237 -31.18 5.25 30.04
N THR A 238 -31.93 5.72 29.06
CA THR A 238 -33.38 5.43 28.90
C THR A 238 -33.57 4.47 27.74
N ILE A 239 -34.22 3.35 28.00
CA ILE A 239 -34.51 2.32 26.99
C ILE A 239 -35.83 2.64 26.33
N HIS A 240 -35.88 2.90 25.02
CA HIS A 240 -37.10 3.16 24.27
C HIS A 240 -37.71 1.88 23.73
N GLU A 241 -36.91 1.01 23.14
CA GLU A 241 -37.35 -0.24 22.54
C GLU A 241 -36.34 -1.35 22.83
N VAL A 242 -36.85 -2.55 23.01
CA VAL A 242 -36.05 -3.78 23.04
C VAL A 242 -36.41 -4.58 21.79
N LYS A 243 -35.42 -4.96 21.02
CA LYS A 243 -35.59 -5.75 19.79
C LYS A 243 -34.81 -7.05 19.93
N ALA A 244 -35.55 -8.18 19.83
CA ALA A 244 -34.91 -9.48 19.75
C ALA A 244 -34.39 -9.72 18.36
N LYS A 245 -33.20 -10.28 18.24
CA LYS A 245 -32.64 -10.74 16.98
C LYS A 245 -33.29 -12.11 16.67
N GLU A 246 -34.30 -12.12 15.81
CA GLU A 246 -34.89 -13.36 15.31
C GLU A 246 -34.06 -13.89 14.14
N VAL A 247 -33.37 -15.01 14.40
CA VAL A 247 -32.57 -15.69 13.40
C VAL A 247 -33.46 -16.71 12.68
N PRO A 248 -33.54 -16.75 11.35
CA PRO A 248 -34.36 -17.71 10.60
C PRO A 248 -34.05 -19.16 11.00
N ALA A 249 -35.03 -20.06 10.88
CA ALA A 249 -34.81 -21.48 11.13
C ALA A 249 -33.81 -22.07 10.12
N LEU A 250 -33.12 -23.14 10.53
CA LEU A 250 -32.17 -23.86 9.66
C LEU A 250 -32.96 -24.89 8.85
N ASP A 251 -33.63 -24.44 7.80
CA ASP A 251 -34.48 -25.23 6.92
C ASP A 251 -34.31 -24.91 5.44
N ASP A 252 -35.14 -25.49 4.59
CA ASP A 252 -35.07 -25.30 3.14
C ASP A 252 -35.56 -23.90 2.70
N GLU A 253 -36.32 -23.17 3.54
CA GLU A 253 -36.71 -21.78 3.26
C GLU A 253 -35.51 -20.86 3.41
N LEU A 254 -34.73 -21.03 4.47
CA LEU A 254 -33.47 -20.31 4.65
C LEU A 254 -32.51 -20.53 3.47
N ALA A 255 -32.45 -21.77 2.95
CA ALA A 255 -31.57 -22.06 1.82
C ALA A 255 -31.95 -21.23 0.57
N LYS A 256 -33.26 -21.07 0.31
CA LYS A 256 -33.77 -20.25 -0.81
C LYS A 256 -33.58 -18.76 -0.58
N ASP A 257 -33.66 -18.30 0.66
CA ASP A 257 -33.45 -16.90 1.02
C ASP A 257 -31.95 -16.51 0.88
N ILE A 258 -31.04 -17.44 1.12
CA ILE A 258 -29.61 -17.26 0.94
C ILE A 258 -29.24 -17.31 -0.55
N ASP A 259 -29.81 -18.27 -1.29
CA ASP A 259 -29.43 -18.53 -2.67
C ASP A 259 -30.64 -19.06 -3.49
N GLU A 260 -31.09 -18.24 -4.44
CA GLU A 260 -32.24 -18.56 -5.29
C GLU A 260 -32.02 -19.79 -6.22
N GLU A 261 -30.76 -20.23 -6.38
CA GLU A 261 -30.42 -21.38 -7.24
C GLU A 261 -30.54 -22.71 -6.53
N VAL A 262 -30.73 -22.74 -5.18
CA VAL A 262 -30.83 -23.95 -4.38
C VAL A 262 -32.25 -24.12 -3.82
N GLU A 263 -32.72 -25.35 -3.74
CA GLU A 263 -34.06 -25.65 -3.23
C GLU A 263 -34.06 -26.22 -1.80
N THR A 264 -32.91 -26.76 -1.36
CA THR A 264 -32.80 -27.43 -0.07
C THR A 264 -31.52 -27.02 0.68
N LEU A 265 -31.57 -27.13 2.02
CA LEU A 265 -30.41 -26.90 2.87
C LEU A 265 -29.26 -27.88 2.54
N ALA A 266 -29.56 -29.08 2.10
CA ALA A 266 -28.54 -30.05 1.68
C ALA A 266 -27.78 -29.59 0.43
N GLU A 267 -28.48 -29.05 -0.54
CA GLU A 267 -27.86 -28.46 -1.76
C GLU A 267 -27.02 -27.24 -1.44
N LEU A 268 -27.47 -26.36 -0.54
CA LEU A 268 -26.70 -25.21 -0.07
C LEU A 268 -25.40 -25.67 0.63
N LYS A 269 -25.49 -26.68 1.50
CA LYS A 269 -24.30 -27.25 2.15
C LYS A 269 -23.32 -27.84 1.14
N GLU A 270 -23.80 -28.50 0.10
CA GLU A 270 -22.93 -29.06 -0.95
C GLU A 270 -22.29 -27.96 -1.79
N LYS A 271 -23.04 -26.92 -2.15
CA LYS A 271 -22.52 -25.73 -2.85
C LYS A 271 -21.40 -25.06 -2.04
N TYR A 272 -21.65 -24.76 -0.77
CA TYR A 272 -20.64 -24.15 0.10
C TYR A 272 -19.43 -25.05 0.35
N ARG A 273 -19.63 -26.35 0.48
CA ARG A 273 -18.50 -27.29 0.60
C ARG A 273 -17.60 -27.24 -0.64
N LYS A 274 -18.19 -27.15 -1.83
CA LYS A 274 -17.47 -27.02 -3.08
C LYS A 274 -16.71 -25.68 -3.17
N GLU A 275 -17.38 -24.58 -2.90
CA GLU A 275 -16.78 -23.23 -2.89
C GLU A 275 -15.61 -23.14 -1.88
N LEU A 276 -15.82 -23.64 -0.66
CA LEU A 276 -14.78 -23.67 0.37
C LEU A 276 -13.62 -24.59 -0.04
N ALA A 277 -13.88 -25.70 -0.71
CA ALA A 277 -12.84 -26.60 -1.20
C ALA A 277 -12.00 -25.93 -2.30
N GLU A 278 -12.63 -25.26 -3.24
CA GLU A 278 -11.95 -24.48 -4.29
C GLU A 278 -11.11 -23.35 -3.68
N ALA A 279 -11.68 -22.57 -2.75
CA ALA A 279 -10.97 -21.49 -2.06
C ALA A 279 -9.78 -22.00 -1.20
N LYS A 280 -9.97 -23.10 -0.45
CA LYS A 280 -8.88 -23.71 0.34
C LYS A 280 -7.81 -24.33 -0.54
N GLU A 281 -8.18 -24.91 -1.69
CA GLU A 281 -7.20 -25.44 -2.65
C GLU A 281 -6.37 -24.32 -3.27
N GLU A 282 -7.00 -23.20 -3.64
CA GLU A 282 -6.30 -22.01 -4.15
C GLU A 282 -5.37 -21.43 -3.09
N ALA A 283 -5.87 -21.19 -1.88
CA ALA A 283 -5.06 -20.71 -0.77
C ALA A 283 -3.88 -21.63 -0.44
N TYR A 284 -4.07 -22.94 -0.53
CA TYR A 284 -2.98 -23.91 -0.35
C TYR A 284 -1.94 -23.80 -1.47
N LYS A 285 -2.38 -23.69 -2.73
CA LYS A 285 -1.47 -23.52 -3.88
C LYS A 285 -0.65 -22.24 -3.73
N ASP A 286 -1.28 -21.15 -3.34
CA ASP A 286 -0.61 -19.87 -3.13
C ASP A 286 0.39 -19.95 -1.98
N ALA A 287 0.02 -20.61 -0.89
CA ALA A 287 0.90 -20.83 0.26
C ALA A 287 2.13 -21.67 -0.11
N VAL A 288 1.93 -22.75 -0.87
CA VAL A 288 3.03 -23.61 -1.37
C VAL A 288 3.92 -22.84 -2.34
N GLU A 289 3.34 -22.07 -3.26
CA GLU A 289 4.12 -21.25 -4.20
C GLU A 289 4.94 -20.20 -3.45
N SER A 290 4.33 -19.50 -2.48
CA SER A 290 5.03 -18.52 -1.66
C SER A 290 6.18 -19.16 -0.86
N ALA A 291 5.91 -20.27 -0.18
CA ALA A 291 6.93 -21.00 0.59
C ALA A 291 8.07 -21.52 -0.29
N ALA A 292 7.76 -21.99 -1.50
CA ALA A 292 8.79 -22.46 -2.44
C ALA A 292 9.65 -21.29 -2.95
N ILE A 293 9.05 -20.12 -3.19
CA ILE A 293 9.78 -18.92 -3.57
C ILE A 293 10.67 -18.45 -2.41
N ASP A 294 10.15 -18.40 -1.20
CA ASP A 294 10.90 -17.98 -0.01
C ASP A 294 12.11 -18.88 0.20
N LEU A 295 11.94 -20.20 0.13
CA LEU A 295 13.03 -21.17 0.27
C LEU A 295 14.06 -21.05 -0.87
N ALA A 296 13.61 -20.77 -2.10
CA ALA A 296 14.52 -20.53 -3.21
C ALA A 296 15.34 -19.25 -3.04
N VAL A 297 14.75 -18.21 -2.44
CA VAL A 297 15.43 -16.95 -2.11
C VAL A 297 16.45 -17.16 -0.98
N GLU A 298 16.10 -17.92 0.05
CA GLU A 298 17.02 -18.28 1.14
C GLU A 298 18.22 -19.09 0.66
N ASN A 299 18.03 -19.97 -0.32
CA ASN A 299 19.09 -20.77 -0.91
C ASN A 299 19.97 -20.00 -1.91
N ALA A 300 19.54 -18.82 -2.37
CA ALA A 300 20.28 -18.04 -3.33
C ALA A 300 21.30 -17.13 -2.65
N GLU A 301 22.48 -16.97 -3.26
CA GLU A 301 23.49 -15.99 -2.86
C GLU A 301 23.38 -14.76 -3.77
N ILE A 302 23.02 -13.62 -3.20
CA ILE A 302 23.00 -12.31 -3.88
C ILE A 302 24.26 -11.58 -3.48
N VAL A 303 25.13 -11.29 -4.45
CA VAL A 303 26.41 -10.65 -4.17
C VAL A 303 26.20 -9.15 -4.02
N ASP A 304 26.37 -8.65 -2.80
CA ASP A 304 26.39 -7.23 -2.47
C ASP A 304 25.14 -6.48 -3.01
N LEU A 305 23.99 -6.73 -2.37
CA LEU A 305 22.72 -6.10 -2.76
C LEU A 305 22.79 -4.58 -2.53
N PRO A 306 22.68 -3.74 -3.59
CA PRO A 306 22.74 -2.29 -3.43
C PRO A 306 21.56 -1.77 -2.58
N GLU A 307 21.85 -0.90 -1.63
CA GLU A 307 20.82 -0.25 -0.78
C GLU A 307 19.87 0.60 -1.60
N GLU A 308 20.34 1.18 -2.70
CA GLU A 308 19.55 1.98 -3.63
C GLU A 308 18.37 1.18 -4.22
N MET A 309 18.56 -0.12 -4.47
CA MET A 309 17.46 -0.98 -4.95
C MET A 309 16.37 -1.16 -3.89
N ILE A 310 16.77 -1.28 -2.62
CA ILE A 310 15.83 -1.39 -1.50
C ILE A 310 15.10 -0.06 -1.32
N HIS A 311 15.82 1.06 -1.35
CA HIS A 311 15.23 2.39 -1.24
C HIS A 311 14.22 2.68 -2.35
N GLU A 312 14.54 2.35 -3.61
CA GLU A 312 13.60 2.53 -4.72
C GLU A 312 12.33 1.66 -4.57
N GLU A 313 12.49 0.42 -4.09
CA GLU A 313 11.35 -0.46 -3.81
C GLU A 313 10.48 0.08 -2.66
N VAL A 314 11.09 0.59 -1.59
CA VAL A 314 10.37 1.26 -0.48
C VAL A 314 9.58 2.45 -1.01
N HIS A 315 10.22 3.32 -1.79
CA HIS A 315 9.54 4.47 -2.40
C HIS A 315 8.35 4.05 -3.26
N ARG A 316 8.51 2.99 -4.05
CA ARG A 316 7.44 2.45 -4.89
C ARG A 316 6.29 1.92 -4.04
N ALA A 317 6.58 1.13 -3.01
CA ALA A 317 5.58 0.56 -2.11
C ALA A 317 4.80 1.64 -1.34
N VAL A 318 5.50 2.64 -0.82
CA VAL A 318 4.87 3.78 -0.12
C VAL A 318 4.00 4.60 -1.07
N ASN A 319 4.46 4.88 -2.29
CA ASN A 319 3.68 5.61 -3.29
C ASN A 319 2.44 4.81 -3.72
N GLU A 320 2.54 3.50 -3.86
CA GLU A 320 1.41 2.62 -4.16
C GLU A 320 0.39 2.64 -3.01
N PHE A 321 0.84 2.54 -1.77
CA PHE A 321 -0.01 2.62 -0.58
C PHE A 321 -0.75 3.97 -0.51
N LEU A 322 -0.03 5.08 -0.63
CA LEU A 322 -0.64 6.42 -0.61
C LEU A 322 -1.60 6.63 -1.79
N GLY A 323 -1.27 6.10 -2.97
CA GLY A 323 -2.14 6.11 -4.13
C GLY A 323 -3.42 5.29 -3.93
N ASN A 324 -3.35 4.17 -3.19
CA ASN A 324 -4.51 3.37 -2.82
C ASN A 324 -5.43 4.14 -1.85
N LEU A 325 -4.85 4.81 -0.84
CA LEU A 325 -5.61 5.67 0.08
C LEU A 325 -6.33 6.79 -0.65
N GLN A 326 -5.67 7.45 -1.61
CA GLN A 326 -6.30 8.50 -2.42
C GLN A 326 -7.50 7.98 -3.24
N ARG A 327 -7.40 6.77 -3.78
CA ARG A 327 -8.53 6.13 -4.48
C ARG A 327 -9.72 5.84 -3.56
N GLN A 328 -9.47 5.64 -2.27
CA GLN A 328 -10.49 5.47 -1.24
C GLN A 328 -11.01 6.81 -0.67
N GLY A 329 -10.51 7.95 -1.20
CA GLY A 329 -10.91 9.29 -0.77
C GLY A 329 -10.17 9.82 0.45
N ILE A 330 -9.11 9.14 0.91
CA ILE A 330 -8.27 9.56 2.04
C ILE A 330 -7.02 10.22 1.48
N SER A 331 -6.82 11.51 1.79
CA SER A 331 -5.58 12.18 1.41
C SER A 331 -4.41 11.73 2.29
N PRO A 332 -3.15 11.71 1.78
CA PRO A 332 -1.98 11.40 2.59
C PRO A 332 -1.87 12.25 3.86
N ASP A 333 -2.15 13.54 3.77
CA ASP A 333 -2.10 14.46 4.92
C ASP A 333 -3.12 14.07 5.98
N MET A 334 -4.33 13.70 5.58
CA MET A 334 -5.38 13.22 6.50
C MET A 334 -4.96 11.91 7.17
N TYR A 335 -4.38 10.98 6.42
CA TYR A 335 -3.86 9.73 6.98
C TYR A 335 -2.81 9.99 8.05
N PHE A 336 -1.80 10.82 7.77
CA PHE A 336 -0.74 11.16 8.72
C PHE A 336 -1.27 11.90 9.96
N GLN A 337 -2.29 12.74 9.81
CA GLN A 337 -2.92 13.42 10.96
C GLN A 337 -3.70 12.47 11.86
N ILE A 338 -4.42 11.50 11.29
CA ILE A 338 -5.22 10.55 12.06
C ILE A 338 -4.35 9.50 12.76
N THR A 339 -3.32 8.98 12.06
CA THR A 339 -2.48 7.90 12.59
C THR A 339 -1.32 8.40 13.43
N GLY A 340 -0.95 9.69 13.32
CA GLY A 340 0.24 10.24 13.96
C GLY A 340 1.56 9.70 13.42
N THR A 341 1.53 8.89 12.34
CA THR A 341 2.73 8.36 11.68
C THR A 341 3.36 9.39 10.76
N THR A 342 4.66 9.28 10.55
CA THR A 342 5.39 10.11 9.59
C THR A 342 5.70 9.34 8.31
N GLN A 343 6.08 10.04 7.25
CA GLN A 343 6.54 9.39 6.03
C GLN A 343 7.79 8.53 6.28
N GLU A 344 8.67 8.95 7.19
CA GLU A 344 9.86 8.18 7.59
C GLU A 344 9.50 6.88 8.30
N ASP A 345 8.46 6.89 9.14
CA ASP A 345 7.98 5.69 9.82
C ASP A 345 7.40 4.69 8.82
N LEU A 346 6.65 5.17 7.82
CA LEU A 346 6.19 4.33 6.72
C LEU A 346 7.36 3.72 5.94
N HIS A 347 8.39 4.50 5.62
CA HIS A 347 9.56 3.99 4.93
C HIS A 347 10.22 2.86 5.71
N LYS A 348 10.43 3.02 7.02
CA LYS A 348 10.99 1.97 7.89
C LYS A 348 10.11 0.72 7.96
N GLN A 349 8.80 0.91 7.99
CA GLN A 349 7.84 -0.19 8.03
C GLN A 349 7.90 -1.06 6.77
N TYR A 350 8.08 -0.42 5.60
CA TYR A 350 8.15 -1.13 4.31
C TYR A 350 9.54 -1.65 3.96
N GLU A 351 10.60 -1.30 4.71
CA GLU A 351 11.98 -1.65 4.40
C GLU A 351 12.23 -3.18 4.38
N ALA A 352 11.72 -3.89 5.39
CA ALA A 352 11.87 -5.34 5.47
C ALA A 352 11.13 -6.07 4.32
N ASP A 353 9.94 -5.61 3.98
CA ASP A 353 9.16 -6.15 2.87
C ASP A 353 9.80 -5.83 1.51
N ALA A 354 10.37 -4.63 1.37
CA ALA A 354 11.07 -4.21 0.17
C ALA A 354 12.33 -5.05 -0.06
N ASP A 355 13.14 -5.29 0.97
CA ASP A 355 14.31 -6.18 0.89
C ASP A 355 13.91 -7.58 0.39
N LYS A 356 12.86 -8.17 0.98
CA LYS A 356 12.34 -9.46 0.55
C LYS A 356 11.84 -9.44 -0.90
N ARG A 357 11.13 -8.40 -1.32
CA ARG A 357 10.62 -8.23 -2.70
C ARG A 357 11.75 -8.10 -3.71
N VAL A 358 12.78 -7.30 -3.40
CA VAL A 358 13.94 -7.10 -4.28
C VAL A 358 14.67 -8.44 -4.47
N LYS A 359 14.98 -9.16 -3.38
CA LYS A 359 15.62 -10.49 -3.44
C LYS A 359 14.80 -11.49 -4.26
N THR A 360 13.49 -11.53 -4.03
CA THR A 360 12.57 -12.40 -4.77
C THR A 360 12.59 -12.10 -6.28
N ASN A 361 12.55 -10.82 -6.65
CA ASN A 361 12.59 -10.40 -8.05
C ASN A 361 13.92 -10.76 -8.72
N LEU A 362 15.03 -10.54 -8.02
CA LEU A 362 16.35 -10.89 -8.53
C LEU A 362 16.51 -12.39 -8.75
N VAL A 363 16.03 -13.22 -7.83
CA VAL A 363 16.06 -14.69 -7.95
C VAL A 363 15.16 -15.17 -9.09
N LYS A 364 13.95 -14.59 -9.25
CA LYS A 364 13.05 -14.91 -10.37
C LYS A 364 13.69 -14.60 -11.73
N ILE A 365 14.33 -13.44 -11.85
CA ILE A 365 15.04 -13.03 -13.08
C ILE A 365 16.26 -13.90 -13.32
N GLY A 366 17.04 -14.21 -12.29
CA GLY A 366 18.18 -15.13 -12.37
C GLY A 366 17.79 -16.50 -12.89
N ARG A 367 16.64 -17.04 -12.45
CA ARG A 367 16.08 -18.31 -12.97
C ARG A 367 15.72 -18.22 -14.45
N ALA A 368 15.10 -17.12 -14.90
CA ALA A 368 14.77 -16.92 -16.31
C ALA A 368 16.02 -16.87 -17.18
N SER A 369 17.04 -16.10 -16.76
CA SER A 369 18.33 -16.01 -17.47
C SER A 369 19.09 -17.34 -17.52
N CYS A 370 19.01 -18.18 -16.49
CA CYS A 370 19.57 -19.55 -16.53
C CYS A 370 18.84 -20.47 -17.52
N ARG A 371 17.53 -20.28 -17.70
CA ARG A 371 16.73 -21.13 -18.62
C ARG A 371 16.97 -20.81 -20.10
N GLU A 372 17.37 -19.57 -20.39
CA GLU A 372 17.72 -19.16 -21.77
C GLU A 372 19.13 -19.59 -22.20
N ARG A 373 19.99 -19.99 -21.24
CA ARG A 373 21.38 -20.44 -21.54
C ARG A 373 21.51 -21.95 -21.65
N VAL A 374 20.44 -22.73 -21.58
CA VAL A 374 20.34 -24.17 -21.83
C VAL A 374 19.46 -24.37 -23.04
#